data_d007ba14a1c8ab91492381dfa6556b22
#
_entry.id   d007ba14a1c8ab91492381dfa6556b22
#
_cell.length_a   1.000
_cell.length_b   1.000
_cell.length_c   1.000
_cell.angle_alpha   90.00
_cell.angle_beta   90.00
_cell.angle_gamma   90.00
#
_symmetry.space_group_name_H-M   'P 1'
#
loop_
_entity.id
_entity.type
_entity.pdbx_description
1 polymer ?
#
loop_
_entity_poly.entity_id
_entity_poly.type
_entity_poly.pdbx_seq_one_letter_code
_entity_poly.pdbx_strand_id
1 'polypeptide(L)'
;MTARRLAPLALVLAFVRPVAGEGPKVDYPTGYRQWAHVKSVVIYSDKNPLFAQFGGMHHIYANADAMKAYTKGGTYPDGSVIVFDLLEAKDENGAWVAGDRKFIGVMRKDRAKYKATGGWGFEGFKGESRTDRMVTDANAQCFACHQAQKDNDFLFSGYRP
;
A
#
# COMPACT_ATOMS: atom_id res chain seq x y z
N MET A 1 -32.44 -28.09 -61.94
CA MET A 1 -31.13 -28.14 -61.25
C MET A 1 -30.96 -26.91 -60.39
N THR A 2 -31.30 -27.05 -59.10
CA THR A 2 -31.27 -25.92 -58.14
C THR A 2 -30.01 -26.04 -57.29
N ALA A 3 -29.05 -25.12 -57.47
CA ALA A 3 -27.82 -25.05 -56.73
C ALA A 3 -28.07 -24.44 -55.32
N ARG A 4 -27.94 -25.25 -54.27
CA ARG A 4 -27.94 -24.81 -52.88
C ARG A 4 -26.61 -24.13 -52.55
N ARG A 5 -26.65 -22.83 -52.28
CA ARG A 5 -25.50 -22.07 -51.75
C ARG A 5 -25.41 -22.33 -50.25
N LEU A 6 -24.31 -22.96 -49.82
CA LEU A 6 -23.93 -23.09 -48.39
C LEU A 6 -23.28 -21.76 -47.96
N ALA A 7 -23.89 -21.13 -46.94
CA ALA A 7 -23.31 -19.96 -46.30
C ALA A 7 -22.22 -20.39 -45.30
N PRO A 8 -21.08 -19.70 -45.24
CA PRO A 8 -20.06 -20.04 -44.24
C PRO A 8 -20.51 -19.62 -42.82
N LEU A 9 -20.48 -20.57 -41.91
CA LEU A 9 -20.70 -20.35 -40.50
C LEU A 9 -19.45 -19.66 -39.90
N ALA A 10 -19.54 -18.34 -39.64
CA ALA A 10 -18.47 -17.59 -38.98
C ALA A 10 -18.41 -17.97 -37.49
N LEU A 11 -17.36 -18.70 -37.10
CA LEU A 11 -17.07 -19.03 -35.71
C LEU A 11 -16.56 -17.77 -34.98
N VAL A 12 -17.40 -17.11 -34.19
CA VAL A 12 -17.01 -15.98 -33.33
C VAL A 12 -16.28 -16.56 -32.09
N LEU A 13 -14.96 -16.49 -32.12
CA LEU A 13 -14.13 -16.76 -30.93
C LEU A 13 -14.30 -15.59 -29.95
N ALA A 14 -15.11 -15.80 -28.90
CA ALA A 14 -15.20 -14.88 -27.78
C ALA A 14 -13.88 -14.96 -26.98
N PHE A 15 -13.03 -13.93 -27.11
CA PHE A 15 -11.89 -13.76 -26.22
C PHE A 15 -12.40 -13.41 -24.81
N VAL A 16 -12.46 -14.40 -23.94
CA VAL A 16 -12.64 -14.19 -22.49
C VAL A 16 -11.35 -13.52 -22.00
N ARG A 17 -11.40 -12.20 -21.76
CA ARG A 17 -10.33 -11.50 -21.06
C ARG A 17 -10.29 -12.04 -19.63
N PRO A 18 -9.14 -12.50 -19.12
CA PRO A 18 -9.04 -12.83 -17.70
C PRO A 18 -9.36 -11.55 -16.92
N VAL A 19 -10.37 -11.60 -16.06
CA VAL A 19 -10.57 -10.62 -15.01
C VAL A 19 -9.29 -10.68 -14.17
N ALA A 20 -8.58 -9.55 -14.08
CA ALA A 20 -7.42 -9.45 -13.20
C ALA A 20 -7.94 -9.76 -11.78
N GLY A 21 -7.66 -10.96 -11.30
CA GLY A 21 -8.04 -11.37 -9.95
C GLY A 21 -7.38 -10.42 -8.96
N GLU A 22 -8.10 -10.08 -7.89
CA GLU A 22 -7.52 -9.37 -6.75
C GLU A 22 -6.18 -10.02 -6.39
N GLY A 23 -5.11 -9.23 -6.37
CA GLY A 23 -3.79 -9.72 -5.98
C GLY A 23 -3.80 -10.29 -4.55
N PRO A 24 -2.75 -11.00 -4.16
CA PRO A 24 -2.71 -11.61 -2.83
C PRO A 24 -2.83 -10.55 -1.73
N LYS A 25 -3.81 -10.74 -0.84
CA LYS A 25 -4.16 -9.78 0.24
C LYS A 25 -3.09 -9.74 1.32
N VAL A 26 -2.89 -8.54 1.90
CA VAL A 26 -2.07 -8.30 3.09
C VAL A 26 -2.98 -8.28 4.32
N ASP A 27 -2.55 -8.93 5.40
CA ASP A 27 -3.33 -8.98 6.64
C ASP A 27 -3.18 -7.71 7.46
N TYR A 28 -4.20 -7.42 8.30
CA TYR A 28 -4.15 -6.33 9.27
C TYR A 28 -2.98 -6.54 10.26
N PRO A 29 -2.15 -5.52 10.50
CA PRO A 29 -0.93 -5.65 11.32
C PRO A 29 -1.26 -5.58 12.82
N THR A 30 -1.84 -6.65 13.37
CA THR A 30 -2.24 -6.69 14.78
C THR A 30 -1.06 -6.36 15.71
N GLY A 31 -1.30 -5.47 16.68
CA GLY A 31 -0.30 -5.07 17.67
C GLY A 31 0.78 -4.11 17.18
N TYR A 32 0.67 -3.56 15.97
CA TYR A 32 1.68 -2.69 15.35
C TYR A 32 2.06 -1.47 16.22
N ARG A 33 1.18 -0.98 17.07
CA ARG A 33 1.47 0.15 17.97
C ARG A 33 2.49 -0.15 19.08
N GLN A 34 2.84 -1.42 19.24
CA GLN A 34 3.92 -1.88 20.14
C GLN A 34 5.24 -2.10 19.38
N TRP A 35 5.25 -1.90 18.06
CA TRP A 35 6.46 -2.03 17.24
C TRP A 35 7.34 -0.78 17.33
N ALA A 36 8.53 -0.86 16.74
CA ALA A 36 9.40 0.28 16.68
C ALA A 36 8.76 1.43 15.89
N HIS A 37 8.74 2.61 16.49
CA HIS A 37 8.37 3.85 15.81
C HIS A 37 9.55 4.33 14.97
N VAL A 38 9.35 4.50 13.66
CA VAL A 38 10.40 4.86 12.69
C VAL A 38 10.49 6.38 12.52
N LYS A 39 9.36 7.02 12.29
CA LYS A 39 9.25 8.49 12.15
C LYS A 39 7.80 8.94 12.19
N SER A 40 7.61 10.26 12.45
CA SER A 40 6.34 10.95 12.24
C SER A 40 6.49 12.07 11.23
N VAL A 41 5.40 12.38 10.52
CA VAL A 41 5.31 13.53 9.62
C VAL A 41 3.92 14.15 9.76
N VAL A 42 3.83 15.48 9.65
CA VAL A 42 2.57 16.20 9.56
C VAL A 42 2.50 16.92 8.21
N ILE A 43 1.49 16.58 7.42
CA ILE A 43 1.14 17.31 6.21
C ILE A 43 -0.05 18.19 6.57
N TYR A 44 0.20 19.47 6.83
CA TYR A 44 -0.80 20.41 7.36
C TYR A 44 -1.31 21.41 6.33
N SER A 45 -0.66 21.51 5.17
CA SER A 45 -0.97 22.53 4.17
C SER A 45 -1.46 21.89 2.87
N ASP A 46 -2.52 22.45 2.31
CA ASP A 46 -3.06 22.11 0.99
C ASP A 46 -2.11 22.44 -0.17
N LYS A 47 -1.08 23.25 0.09
CA LYS A 47 0.02 23.46 -0.87
C LYS A 47 0.90 22.24 -1.07
N ASN A 48 0.88 21.26 -0.15
CA ASN A 48 1.60 20.02 -0.33
C ASN A 48 0.85 19.14 -1.35
N PRO A 49 1.50 18.64 -2.41
CA PRO A 49 0.84 17.86 -3.47
C PRO A 49 0.22 16.54 -2.96
N LEU A 50 0.63 16.06 -1.79
CA LEU A 50 0.10 14.85 -1.18
C LEU A 50 -1.01 15.13 -0.15
N PHE A 51 -1.40 16.39 0.07
CA PHE A 51 -2.35 16.76 1.11
C PHE A 51 -3.73 16.11 0.91
N ALA A 52 -4.23 16.05 -0.32
CA ALA A 52 -5.55 15.49 -0.60
C ALA A 52 -5.66 14.01 -0.16
N GLN A 53 -4.58 13.23 -0.30
CA GLN A 53 -4.57 11.80 0.04
C GLN A 53 -4.02 11.54 1.45
N PHE A 54 -3.00 12.29 1.88
CA PHE A 54 -2.22 12.01 3.08
C PHE A 54 -2.14 13.19 4.05
N GLY A 55 -2.95 14.23 3.87
CA GLY A 55 -3.04 15.34 4.81
C GLY A 55 -3.44 14.84 6.20
N GLY A 56 -2.69 15.29 7.22
CA GLY A 56 -2.84 14.85 8.60
C GLY A 56 -1.51 14.51 9.26
N MET A 57 -1.58 13.88 10.40
CA MET A 57 -0.45 13.38 11.18
C MET A 57 -0.28 11.88 10.91
N HIS A 58 0.89 11.47 10.44
CA HIS A 58 1.16 10.06 10.24
C HIS A 58 2.39 9.59 10.98
N HIS A 59 2.28 8.38 11.52
CA HIS A 59 3.33 7.67 12.21
C HIS A 59 3.69 6.42 11.43
N ILE A 60 5.00 6.16 11.30
CA ILE A 60 5.51 4.95 10.65
C ILE A 60 5.98 4.00 11.75
N TYR A 61 5.47 2.77 11.71
CA TYR A 61 5.90 1.67 12.57
C TYR A 61 6.50 0.54 11.75
N ALA A 62 7.44 -0.17 12.33
CA ALA A 62 8.10 -1.30 11.69
C ALA A 62 8.25 -2.48 12.66
N ASN A 63 7.98 -3.69 12.17
CA ASN A 63 8.23 -4.90 12.94
C ASN A 63 9.74 -5.20 13.05
N ALA A 64 10.11 -6.18 13.86
CA ALA A 64 11.50 -6.53 14.12
C ALA A 64 12.28 -6.90 12.84
N ASP A 65 11.63 -7.54 11.84
CA ASP A 65 12.27 -7.89 10.59
C ASP A 65 12.56 -6.65 9.74
N ALA A 66 11.62 -5.72 9.63
CA ALA A 66 11.83 -4.46 8.92
C ALA A 66 12.92 -3.61 9.59
N MET A 67 13.00 -3.60 10.92
CA MET A 67 14.04 -2.86 11.65
C MET A 67 15.46 -3.33 11.34
N LYS A 68 15.65 -4.59 10.94
CA LYS A 68 16.98 -5.09 10.52
C LYS A 68 17.53 -4.29 9.32
N ALA A 69 16.65 -4.01 8.32
CA ALA A 69 17.05 -3.22 7.15
C ALA A 69 17.13 -1.73 7.47
N TYR A 70 16.22 -1.18 8.26
CA TYR A 70 16.30 0.22 8.70
C TYR A 70 17.59 0.57 9.43
N THR A 71 18.15 -0.35 10.22
CA THR A 71 19.36 -0.11 11.02
C THR A 71 20.66 -0.46 10.29
N LYS A 72 20.62 -1.47 9.41
CA LYS A 72 21.82 -1.97 8.72
C LYS A 72 21.94 -1.50 7.27
N GLY A 73 20.85 -0.98 6.72
CA GLY A 73 20.70 -0.72 5.29
C GLY A 73 20.45 -1.99 4.48
N GLY A 74 20.24 -1.80 3.16
CA GLY A 74 20.04 -2.89 2.22
C GLY A 74 18.56 -3.24 2.00
N THR A 75 18.34 -4.42 1.43
CA THR A 75 16.99 -4.92 1.08
C THR A 75 16.27 -5.45 2.32
N TYR A 76 14.99 -5.15 2.42
CA TYR A 76 14.14 -5.66 3.51
C TYR A 76 13.94 -7.17 3.37
N PRO A 77 14.13 -7.95 4.45
CA PRO A 77 13.89 -9.39 4.44
C PRO A 77 12.40 -9.71 4.28
N ASP A 78 12.08 -10.89 3.74
CA ASP A 78 10.70 -11.38 3.73
C ASP A 78 10.19 -11.48 5.17
N GLY A 79 8.91 -11.16 5.38
CA GLY A 79 8.33 -10.99 6.71
C GLY A 79 8.41 -9.57 7.27
N SER A 80 9.17 -8.66 6.65
CA SER A 80 9.14 -7.23 7.03
C SER A 80 7.73 -6.67 6.86
N VAL A 81 7.26 -5.95 7.87
CA VAL A 81 5.99 -5.23 7.84
C VAL A 81 6.21 -3.79 8.28
N ILE A 82 5.69 -2.86 7.48
CA ILE A 82 5.75 -1.43 7.76
C ILE A 82 4.32 -0.91 7.75
N VAL A 83 3.98 -0.11 8.75
CA VAL A 83 2.67 0.46 8.93
C VAL A 83 2.75 1.98 8.83
N PHE A 84 1.87 2.54 8.02
CA PHE A 84 1.59 3.96 7.90
C PHE A 84 0.26 4.23 8.61
N ASP A 85 0.31 4.80 9.80
CA ASP A 85 -0.87 5.13 10.61
C ASP A 85 -1.20 6.61 10.42
N LEU A 86 -2.25 6.91 9.64
CA LEU A 86 -2.66 8.28 9.32
C LEU A 86 -3.86 8.71 10.16
N LEU A 87 -3.66 9.80 10.90
CA LEU A 87 -4.66 10.43 11.74
C LEU A 87 -4.95 11.86 11.24
N GLU A 88 -6.07 12.41 11.60
CA GLU A 88 -6.29 13.86 11.49
C GLU A 88 -5.23 14.59 12.31
N ALA A 89 -4.78 15.74 11.82
CA ALA A 89 -3.99 16.68 12.59
C ALA A 89 -4.91 17.86 12.99
N LYS A 90 -5.19 18.00 14.27
CA LYS A 90 -6.03 19.07 14.82
C LYS A 90 -5.15 20.14 15.47
N ASP A 91 -5.45 21.39 15.18
CA ASP A 91 -4.84 22.49 15.91
C ASP A 91 -5.62 22.72 17.22
N GLU A 92 -4.96 22.51 18.32
CA GLU A 92 -5.50 22.79 19.66
C GLU A 92 -4.58 23.79 20.37
N ASN A 93 -4.97 25.07 20.36
CA ASN A 93 -4.25 26.14 21.02
C ASN A 93 -2.76 26.27 20.60
N GLY A 94 -2.48 26.11 19.30
CA GLY A 94 -1.12 26.19 18.77
C GLY A 94 -0.32 24.90 18.88
N ALA A 95 -0.97 23.80 19.25
CA ALA A 95 -0.40 22.45 19.22
C ALA A 95 -1.08 21.59 18.17
N TRP A 96 -0.31 20.81 17.41
CA TRP A 96 -0.86 19.78 16.55
C TRP A 96 -1.09 18.50 17.36
N VAL A 97 -2.36 18.13 17.52
CA VAL A 97 -2.75 16.89 18.20
C VAL A 97 -3.36 15.89 17.23
N ALA A 98 -3.20 14.60 17.54
CA ALA A 98 -3.80 13.53 16.76
C ALA A 98 -5.32 13.50 16.96
N GLY A 99 -6.06 13.59 15.86
CA GLY A 99 -7.51 13.37 15.83
C GLY A 99 -7.87 11.94 15.45
N ASP A 100 -9.02 11.77 14.78
CA ASP A 100 -9.52 10.47 14.37
C ASP A 100 -8.61 9.82 13.31
N ARG A 101 -8.52 8.48 13.33
CA ARG A 101 -7.76 7.75 12.34
C ARG A 101 -8.47 7.79 10.99
N LYS A 102 -7.73 8.23 9.97
CA LYS A 102 -8.20 8.24 8.58
C LYS A 102 -8.07 6.86 7.96
N PHE A 103 -6.89 6.26 8.04
CA PHE A 103 -6.64 4.88 7.63
C PHE A 103 -5.28 4.37 8.12
N ILE A 104 -5.10 3.06 8.01
CA ILE A 104 -3.82 2.38 8.20
C ILE A 104 -3.37 1.85 6.85
N GLY A 105 -2.21 2.28 6.35
CA GLY A 105 -1.53 1.69 5.20
C GLY A 105 -0.54 0.62 5.67
N VAL A 106 -0.47 -0.49 4.96
CA VAL A 106 0.42 -1.61 5.30
C VAL A 106 1.25 -2.01 4.08
N MET A 107 2.55 -2.12 4.27
CA MET A 107 3.47 -2.77 3.34
C MET A 107 4.00 -4.05 3.98
N ARG A 108 3.90 -5.19 3.27
CA ARG A 108 4.44 -6.48 3.72
C ARG A 108 5.37 -7.06 2.68
N LYS A 109 6.60 -7.38 3.06
CA LYS A 109 7.59 -8.01 2.18
C LYS A 109 7.36 -9.51 2.10
N ASP A 110 7.18 -10.00 0.88
CA ASP A 110 7.21 -11.41 0.49
C ASP A 110 7.47 -11.47 -1.01
N ARG A 111 8.72 -11.72 -1.37
CA ARG A 111 9.19 -11.70 -2.76
C ARG A 111 8.56 -12.77 -3.63
N ALA A 112 8.16 -13.88 -3.05
CA ALA A 112 7.49 -14.95 -3.78
C ALA A 112 6.04 -14.59 -4.09
N LYS A 113 5.35 -13.98 -3.11
CA LYS A 113 3.92 -13.68 -3.17
C LYS A 113 3.63 -12.39 -3.95
N TYR A 114 4.47 -11.37 -3.84
CA TYR A 114 4.21 -10.02 -4.38
C TYR A 114 5.18 -9.62 -5.51
N LYS A 115 5.50 -10.55 -6.42
CA LYS A 115 6.46 -10.34 -7.52
C LYS A 115 6.14 -9.13 -8.39
N ALA A 116 4.86 -8.90 -8.69
CA ALA A 116 4.40 -7.83 -9.57
C ALA A 116 4.61 -6.42 -8.98
N THR A 117 4.84 -6.32 -7.67
CA THR A 117 4.98 -5.07 -6.91
C THR A 117 6.32 -4.98 -6.17
N GLY A 118 7.39 -5.47 -6.80
CA GLY A 118 8.75 -5.41 -6.24
C GLY A 118 8.95 -6.26 -4.98
N GLY A 119 8.11 -7.27 -4.77
CA GLY A 119 8.12 -8.12 -3.58
C GLY A 119 7.40 -7.51 -2.37
N TRP A 120 6.67 -6.41 -2.55
CA TRP A 120 5.87 -5.78 -1.52
C TRP A 120 4.37 -5.92 -1.76
N GLY A 121 3.64 -6.49 -0.80
CA GLY A 121 2.19 -6.39 -0.74
C GLY A 121 1.78 -5.07 -0.13
N PHE A 122 0.68 -4.50 -0.63
CA PHE A 122 0.11 -3.24 -0.16
C PHE A 122 -1.34 -3.43 0.24
N GLU A 123 -1.75 -2.82 1.33
CA GLU A 123 -3.14 -2.77 1.78
C GLU A 123 -3.42 -1.48 2.54
N GLY A 124 -4.70 -1.10 2.59
CA GLY A 124 -5.20 -0.02 3.42
C GLY A 124 -6.42 -0.49 4.22
N PHE A 125 -6.55 -0.04 5.46
CA PHE A 125 -7.71 -0.30 6.32
C PHE A 125 -8.30 1.02 6.78
N LYS A 126 -9.59 1.22 6.51
CA LYS A 126 -10.27 2.50 6.75
C LYS A 126 -10.53 2.72 8.24
N GLY A 127 -10.16 3.89 8.72
CA GLY A 127 -10.40 4.30 10.12
C GLY A 127 -9.87 3.28 11.12
N GLU A 128 -10.71 2.87 12.05
CA GLU A 128 -10.41 1.85 13.05
C GLU A 128 -10.73 0.42 12.60
N SER A 129 -11.25 0.25 11.39
CA SER A 129 -11.65 -1.06 10.88
C SER A 129 -10.43 -1.95 10.64
N ARG A 130 -10.55 -3.23 10.97
CA ARG A 130 -9.56 -4.26 10.65
C ARG A 130 -9.93 -5.07 9.41
N THR A 131 -11.08 -4.81 8.81
CA THR A 131 -11.65 -5.58 7.71
C THR A 131 -12.10 -4.73 6.53
N ASP A 132 -12.34 -3.43 6.72
CA ASP A 132 -12.73 -2.50 5.65
C ASP A 132 -11.49 -2.11 4.83
N ARG A 133 -11.26 -2.87 3.75
CA ARG A 133 -10.08 -2.79 2.89
C ARG A 133 -10.27 -1.71 1.82
N MET A 134 -9.20 -0.96 1.56
CA MET A 134 -9.22 0.18 0.64
C MET A 134 -8.51 -0.12 -0.69
N VAL A 135 -7.64 -1.13 -0.74
CA VAL A 135 -6.84 -1.43 -1.93
C VAL A 135 -7.50 -2.51 -2.77
N THR A 136 -7.89 -2.13 -3.98
CA THR A 136 -8.47 -3.02 -5.01
C THR A 136 -7.46 -3.37 -6.11
N ASP A 137 -6.50 -2.45 -6.36
CA ASP A 137 -5.38 -2.65 -7.28
C ASP A 137 -4.10 -2.09 -6.65
N ALA A 138 -3.33 -2.96 -6.02
CA ALA A 138 -2.09 -2.60 -5.35
C ALA A 138 -1.03 -2.00 -6.29
N ASN A 139 -1.03 -2.40 -7.57
CA ASN A 139 -0.08 -1.88 -8.54
C ASN A 139 -0.39 -0.42 -8.90
N ALA A 140 -1.64 -0.12 -9.25
CA ALA A 140 -2.06 1.21 -9.66
C ALA A 140 -2.19 2.19 -8.47
N GLN A 141 -2.73 1.74 -7.34
CA GLN A 141 -3.03 2.60 -6.19
C GLN A 141 -1.83 2.88 -5.28
N CYS A 142 -0.86 1.96 -5.21
CA CYS A 142 0.26 2.04 -4.28
C CYS A 142 1.61 1.95 -4.98
N PHE A 143 1.88 0.83 -5.66
CA PHE A 143 3.21 0.53 -6.19
C PHE A 143 3.65 1.52 -7.27
N ALA A 144 2.75 2.04 -8.10
CA ALA A 144 3.07 3.05 -9.11
C ALA A 144 3.80 4.28 -8.50
N CYS A 145 3.39 4.72 -7.31
CA CYS A 145 4.07 5.81 -6.59
C CYS A 145 5.36 5.31 -5.91
N HIS A 146 5.33 4.12 -5.29
CA HIS A 146 6.49 3.55 -4.59
C HIS A 146 7.65 3.19 -5.52
N GLN A 147 7.43 2.98 -6.82
CA GLN A 147 8.48 2.75 -7.81
C GLN A 147 9.56 3.83 -7.82
N ALA A 148 9.22 5.08 -7.52
CA ALA A 148 10.17 6.18 -7.43
C ALA A 148 11.23 5.97 -6.31
N GLN A 149 10.98 5.05 -5.38
CA GLN A 149 11.87 4.72 -4.26
C GLN A 149 12.56 3.36 -4.44
N LYS A 150 12.75 2.90 -5.68
CA LYS A 150 13.35 1.59 -5.99
C LYS A 150 14.72 1.37 -5.31
N ASP A 151 15.54 2.40 -5.27
CA ASP A 151 16.89 2.33 -4.67
C ASP A 151 16.86 2.20 -3.14
N ASN A 152 15.72 2.52 -2.51
CA ASN A 152 15.46 2.31 -1.08
C ASN A 152 14.45 1.18 -0.87
N ASP A 153 14.53 0.13 -1.68
CA ASP A 153 13.60 -1.01 -1.68
C ASP A 153 12.13 -0.58 -1.61
N PHE A 154 11.78 0.49 -2.39
CA PHE A 154 10.44 1.05 -2.53
C PHE A 154 9.88 1.78 -1.30
N LEU A 155 10.69 2.18 -0.32
CA LEU A 155 10.27 2.89 0.88
C LEU A 155 10.61 4.39 0.84
N PHE A 156 9.64 5.22 1.28
CA PHE A 156 9.84 6.66 1.46
C PHE A 156 10.45 7.03 2.82
N SER A 157 10.37 6.14 3.80
CA SER A 157 10.83 6.42 5.16
C SER A 157 12.26 5.95 5.39
N GLY A 158 13.01 6.76 6.13
CA GLY A 158 14.30 6.38 6.72
C GLY A 158 14.20 6.42 8.25
N TYR A 159 14.92 5.55 8.92
CA TYR A 159 15.00 5.50 10.38
C TYR A 159 16.04 6.51 10.90
N ARG A 160 15.70 7.15 12.01
CA ARG A 160 16.65 7.88 12.86
C ARG A 160 16.80 7.12 14.17
N PRO A 161 18.03 6.67 14.52
CA PRO A 161 18.28 6.06 15.82
C PRO A 161 18.06 7.04 16.96
#